data_2493c4cb591bb1171d0c593827585c00
#
_entry.id   2493c4cb591bb1171d0c593827585c00
#
_cell.length_a   1.000
_cell.length_b   1.000
_cell.length_c   1.000
_cell.angle_alpha   90.00
_cell.angle_beta   90.00
_cell.angle_gamma   90.00
#
_symmetry.space_group_name_H-M   'P 1'
#
loop_
_entity.id
_entity.type
_entity.pdbx_description
1 polymer ?
#
loop_
_entity_poly.entity_id
_entity_poly.type
_entity_poly.pdbx_seq_one_letter_code
_entity_poly.pdbx_strand_id
1 'polypeptide(L)' 'MRLDKYLKVSRLIKRRTIANEACDAGRVSANGRPVKASYDVKQGDIIEITFGTRTVKVRVEAVAEFTTKDNAATMYTVIE' A
#
# COMPACT_ATOMS: atom_id res chain seq x y z
N MET A 1 4.76 10.29 -1.15
CA MET A 1 4.64 9.30 -2.25
C MET A 1 3.18 8.90 -2.42
N ARG A 2 2.72 8.80 -3.64
CA ARG A 2 1.35 8.36 -3.91
C ARG A 2 1.16 6.91 -3.44
N LEU A 3 -0.01 6.63 -2.91
CA LEU A 3 -0.34 5.30 -2.39
C LEU A 3 -0.24 4.22 -3.46
N ASP A 4 -0.74 4.47 -4.68
CA ASP A 4 -0.67 3.49 -5.77
C ASP A 4 0.78 3.14 -6.11
N LYS A 5 1.67 4.13 -6.11
CA LYS A 5 3.08 3.91 -6.34
C LYS A 5 3.71 3.12 -5.19
N TYR A 6 3.38 3.47 -3.95
CA TYR A 6 3.89 2.75 -2.77
C TYR A 6 3.50 1.27 -2.82
N LEU A 7 2.25 0.99 -3.16
CA LEU A 7 1.77 -0.39 -3.23
C LEU A 7 2.53 -1.20 -4.29
N LYS A 8 2.87 -0.57 -5.40
CA LYS A 8 3.64 -1.21 -6.45
C LYS A 8 5.10 -1.38 -6.06
N VAL A 9 5.74 -0.35 -5.53
CA VAL A 9 7.16 -0.37 -5.16
C VAL A 9 7.41 -1.36 -4.03
N SER A 10 6.52 -1.40 -3.05
CA SER A 10 6.61 -2.35 -1.93
C SER A 10 6.26 -3.78 -2.33
N ARG A 11 5.76 -3.97 -3.55
CA ARG A 11 5.35 -5.26 -4.12
C ARG A 11 4.15 -5.88 -3.41
N LEU A 12 3.40 -5.09 -2.66
CA LEU A 12 2.12 -5.52 -2.12
C LEU A 12 1.13 -5.77 -3.25
N ILE A 13 1.19 -4.95 -4.31
CA ILE A 13 0.42 -5.15 -5.53
C ILE A 13 1.40 -5.07 -6.70
N LYS A 14 1.36 -6.06 -7.59
CA LYS A 14 2.35 -6.18 -8.67
C LYS A 14 2.28 -5.07 -9.71
N ARG A 15 1.08 -4.56 -9.99
CA ARG A 15 0.87 -3.57 -11.05
C ARG A 15 0.27 -2.30 -10.47
N ARG A 16 0.84 -1.16 -10.87
CA ARG A 16 0.37 0.14 -10.40
C ARG A 16 -1.07 0.42 -10.84
N THR A 17 -1.46 -0.03 -12.04
CA THR A 17 -2.84 0.14 -12.51
C THR A 17 -3.83 -0.59 -11.62
N ILE A 18 -3.47 -1.80 -11.17
CA ILE A 18 -4.31 -2.57 -10.25
C ILE A 18 -4.38 -1.87 -8.90
N ALA A 19 -3.26 -1.34 -8.42
CA ALA A 19 -3.23 -0.57 -7.17
C ALA A 19 -4.12 0.66 -7.26
N ASN A 20 -4.05 1.38 -8.38
CA ASN A 20 -4.88 2.56 -8.60
C ASN A 20 -6.37 2.19 -8.59
N GLU A 21 -6.75 1.14 -9.31
CA GLU A 21 -8.12 0.67 -9.35
C GLU A 21 -8.63 0.23 -7.98
N ALA A 22 -7.80 -0.47 -7.21
CA ALA A 22 -8.18 -0.90 -5.87
C ALA A 22 -8.46 0.29 -4.95
N CYS A 23 -7.61 1.31 -5.01
CA CYS A 23 -7.80 2.53 -4.23
C CYS A 23 -9.10 3.22 -4.63
N ASP A 24 -9.32 3.41 -5.94
CA ASP A 24 -10.50 4.11 -6.43
C ASP A 24 -11.79 3.33 -6.18
N ALA A 25 -11.70 2.01 -6.05
CA ALA A 25 -12.84 1.16 -5.71
C ALA A 25 -13.12 1.12 -4.20
N GLY A 26 -12.35 1.85 -3.38
CA GLY A 26 -12.55 1.88 -1.95
C GLY A 26 -12.03 0.65 -1.21
N ARG A 27 -11.15 -0.11 -1.84
CA ARG A 27 -10.59 -1.33 -1.26
C ARG A 27 -9.33 -1.10 -0.44
N VAL A 28 -8.80 0.11 -0.45
CA VAL A 28 -7.58 0.46 0.27
C VAL A 28 -7.91 1.60 1.24
N SER A 29 -7.52 1.41 2.49
CA SER A 29 -7.73 2.40 3.54
C SER A 29 -6.41 2.79 4.15
N ALA A 30 -6.33 4.02 4.65
CA ALA A 30 -5.18 4.49 5.41
C ALA A 30 -5.70 4.99 6.76
N ASN A 31 -5.14 4.44 7.83
CA ASN A 31 -5.49 4.84 9.20
C ASN A 31 -7.01 4.76 9.46
N GLY A 32 -7.63 3.72 8.91
CA GLY A 32 -9.04 3.45 9.12
C GLY A 32 -10.00 4.16 8.17
N ARG A 33 -9.50 4.89 7.17
CA ARG A 33 -10.33 5.63 6.21
C ARG A 33 -10.02 5.21 4.79
N PRO A 34 -11.03 5.00 3.94
CA PRO A 34 -10.79 4.77 2.52
C PRO A 34 -10.10 5.99 1.92
N VAL A 35 -9.07 5.76 1.11
CA VAL A 35 -8.30 6.83 0.50
C VAL A 35 -8.14 6.58 -0.99
N LYS A 36 -7.86 7.66 -1.71
CA LYS A 36 -7.62 7.60 -3.16
C LYS A 36 -6.21 7.14 -3.47
N ALA A 37 -5.97 6.78 -4.73
CA ALA A 37 -4.64 6.38 -5.18
C ALA A 37 -3.60 7.49 -4.99
N SER A 38 -4.03 8.73 -5.01
CA SER A 38 -3.16 9.89 -4.84
C SER A 38 -2.81 10.22 -3.39
N TYR A 39 -3.34 9.46 -2.43
CA TYR A 39 -3.06 9.68 -1.02
C TYR A 39 -1.54 9.66 -0.79
N ASP A 40 -1.04 10.62 -0.01
CA ASP A 40 0.38 10.77 0.30
C ASP A 40 0.77 9.88 1.48
N VAL A 41 1.39 8.75 1.16
CA VAL A 41 1.80 7.75 2.16
C VAL A 41 2.99 8.27 2.97
N LYS A 42 2.92 8.05 4.28
CA LYS A 42 3.98 8.45 5.21
C LYS A 42 4.36 7.29 6.11
N GLN A 43 5.58 7.33 6.60
CA GLN A 43 6.05 6.34 7.58
C GLN A 43 5.11 6.33 8.78
N GLY A 44 4.75 5.15 9.23
CA GLY A 44 3.85 4.97 10.36
C GLY A 44 2.38 4.83 9.98
N ASP A 45 2.02 5.10 8.71
CA ASP A 45 0.64 4.91 8.26
C ASP A 45 0.27 3.43 8.32
N ILE A 46 -0.99 3.17 8.67
CA ILE A 46 -1.54 1.82 8.67
C ILE A 46 -2.38 1.68 7.42
N ILE A 47 -1.91 0.86 6.50
CA ILE A 47 -2.60 0.63 5.21
C ILE A 47 -3.32 -0.71 5.26
N GLU A 48 -4.58 -0.71 4.87
CA GLU A 48 -5.41 -1.89 4.84
C GLU A 48 -5.89 -2.13 3.42
N ILE A 49 -5.64 -3.32 2.88
CA ILE A 49 -5.97 -3.67 1.51
C ILE A 49 -6.91 -4.86 1.52
N THR A 50 -8.05 -4.74 0.85
CA THR A 50 -9.02 -5.81 0.74
C THR A 50 -8.87 -6.51 -0.61
N PHE A 51 -8.56 -7.81 -0.57
CA PHE A 51 -8.44 -8.67 -1.75
C PHE A 51 -9.59 -9.68 -1.70
N GLY A 52 -10.70 -9.37 -2.38
CA GLY A 52 -11.86 -10.26 -2.33
C GLY A 52 -12.36 -10.42 -0.90
N THR A 53 -12.20 -11.63 -0.33
CA THR A 53 -12.61 -11.91 1.05
C THR A 53 -11.48 -11.77 2.05
N ARG A 54 -10.27 -11.42 1.60
CA ARG A 54 -9.10 -11.27 2.47
C ARG A 54 -8.78 -9.80 2.67
N THR A 55 -8.36 -9.46 3.88
CA THR A 55 -7.86 -8.13 4.20
C THR A 55 -6.45 -8.26 4.74
N VAL A 56 -5.53 -7.47 4.18
CA VAL A 56 -4.15 -7.39 4.62
C VAL A 56 -3.94 -6.02 5.25
N LYS A 57 -3.43 -6.01 6.47
CA LYS A 57 -3.13 -4.77 7.18
C LYS A 57 -1.63 -4.68 7.39
N VAL A 58 -1.04 -3.56 6.98
CA VAL A 58 0.40 -3.35 7.10
C VAL A 58 0.69 -1.98 7.68
N ARG A 59 1.82 -1.88 8.39
CA ARG A 59 2.34 -0.59 8.81
C ARG A 59 3.45 -0.18 7.87
N VAL A 60 3.42 1.08 7.41
CA VAL A 60 4.44 1.63 6.53
C VAL A 60 5.70 1.88 7.36
N GLU A 61 6.78 1.17 7.03
CA GLU A 61 8.08 1.32 7.73
C GLU A 61 9.01 2.27 6.98
N ALA A 62 8.96 2.26 5.65
CA ALA A 62 9.81 3.13 4.84
C ALA A 62 9.08 3.53 3.57
N VAL A 63 9.38 4.72 3.09
CA VAL A 63 8.85 5.24 1.81
C VAL A 63 10.05 5.49 0.91
N ALA A 64 10.09 4.83 -0.27
CA ALA A 64 11.18 4.94 -1.22
C ALA A 64 10.62 4.98 -2.64
N GLU A 65 11.27 5.77 -3.51
CA GLU A 65 10.85 5.92 -4.91
C GLU A 65 10.95 4.62 -5.69
N PHE A 66 11.93 3.79 -5.35
CA PHE A 66 12.05 2.45 -5.90
C PHE A 66 12.87 1.60 -4.93
N THR A 67 12.77 0.29 -5.09
CA THR A 67 13.50 -0.63 -4.23
C THR A 67 13.77 -1.93 -4.99
N THR A 68 14.75 -2.68 -4.51
CA THR A 68 15.04 -4.00 -5.05
C THR A 68 14.03 -5.00 -4.50
N LYS A 69 13.96 -6.17 -5.15
CA LYS A 69 13.09 -7.25 -4.69
C LYS A 69 13.39 -7.63 -3.24
N ASP A 70 14.67 -7.65 -2.89
CA ASP A 70 15.10 -8.06 -1.55
C ASP A 70 14.73 -7.04 -0.49
N ASN A 71 14.67 -5.77 -0.85
CA ASN A 71 14.36 -4.69 0.09
C ASN A 71 12.88 -4.31 0.12
N ALA A 72 12.09 -4.78 -0.82
CA ALA A 72 10.68 -4.42 -0.87
C ALA A 72 9.94 -4.78 0.43
N ALA A 73 10.24 -5.93 1.00
CA ALA A 73 9.59 -6.39 2.22
C ALA A 73 9.97 -5.55 3.44
N THR A 74 11.03 -4.74 3.38
CA THR A 74 11.41 -3.86 4.49
C THR A 74 10.62 -2.57 4.50
N MET A 75 9.83 -2.29 3.46
CA MET A 75 9.02 -1.09 3.38
C MET A 75 7.77 -1.15 4.25
N TYR A 76 7.39 -2.34 4.69
CA TYR A 76 6.20 -2.51 5.51
C TYR A 76 6.34 -3.68 6.47
N THR A 77 5.49 -3.68 7.50
CA THR A 77 5.36 -4.79 8.43
C THR A 77 3.89 -5.24 8.40
N VAL A 78 3.67 -6.52 8.16
CA VAL A 78 2.32 -7.08 8.21
C VAL A 78 1.89 -7.16 9.68
N ILE A 79 0.78 -6.53 10.03
CA ILE A 79 0.28 -6.51 11.39
C ILE A 79 -1.03 -7.29 11.53
N GLU A 80 -1.56 -7.77 10.40
CA GLU A 80 -2.75 -8.60 10.45
C GLU A 80 -3.01 -9.34 9.15
#